data_10ba32a142accece142573313eb6e8b6
#
_entry.id   10ba32a142accece142573313eb6e8b6
#
_cell.length_a   1.000
_cell.length_b   1.000
_cell.length_c   1.000
_cell.angle_alpha   90.00
_cell.angle_beta   90.00
_cell.angle_gamma   90.00
#
_symmetry.space_group_name_H-M   'P 1'
#
loop_
_entity.id
_entity.type
_entity.pdbx_description
1 polymer ?
#
loop_
_entity_poly.entity_id
_entity_poly.type
_entity_poly.pdbx_seq_one_letter_code
_entity_poly.pdbx_strand_id
1 'polypeptide(L)'
;LSYRDCLRLESISVLKDGKKVNLVTGQTFTLTTVQETGDENHCSVSYTGLTEDIKEGDTILIDDGLIGMEVKEIKVTSGAKADKDGNKPKDIICQVLNGGVISNRKGVNVPNVELSMPYSSEKDYGDIVFAVEHDYDFIAASFVRTADDVLAIRKILAEKGGEDINIIAKIENMQGVQNIDDIIRVSDGIMVARGDMGVEI
;
A
#
# COMPACT_ATOMS: atom_id res chain seq x y z
N LEU A 1 2.83 -11.17 -15.81
CA LEU A 1 2.83 -9.80 -15.27
C LEU A 1 2.94 -9.88 -13.75
N SER A 2 3.92 -9.24 -13.15
CA SER A 2 4.03 -9.12 -11.70
C SER A 2 3.34 -7.84 -11.28
N TYR A 3 2.27 -7.99 -10.55
CA TYR A 3 1.46 -6.92 -10.01
C TYR A 3 2.16 -6.36 -8.76
N ARG A 4 2.99 -5.36 -8.90
CA ARG A 4 3.75 -4.80 -7.77
C ARG A 4 3.13 -3.56 -7.12
N ASP A 5 2.14 -2.95 -7.76
CA ASP A 5 1.77 -1.58 -7.39
C ASP A 5 0.44 -1.44 -6.64
N CYS A 6 -0.31 -2.54 -6.40
CA CYS A 6 -1.67 -2.47 -5.89
C CYS A 6 -1.84 -2.16 -4.41
N LEU A 7 -0.91 -2.51 -3.56
CA LEU A 7 -1.09 -2.39 -2.11
C LEU A 7 0.15 -1.91 -1.37
N ARG A 8 1.22 -1.57 -2.05
CA ARG A 8 2.16 -0.65 -1.45
C ARG A 8 1.44 0.68 -1.36
N LEU A 9 1.23 1.16 -0.16
CA LEU A 9 0.94 2.57 0.04
C LEU A 9 2.04 3.34 -0.69
N GLU A 10 1.85 3.47 -2.02
CA GLU A 10 2.76 4.23 -2.83
C GLU A 10 2.62 5.65 -2.34
N SER A 11 3.45 6.12 -1.85
CA SER A 11 4.82 6.51 -1.77
C SER A 11 4.87 7.84 -1.07
N ILE A 12 5.86 8.00 -0.33
CA ILE A 12 6.32 9.33 0.07
C ILE A 12 6.38 10.22 -1.17
N SER A 13 5.77 11.37 -1.09
CA SER A 13 5.80 12.40 -2.13
C SER A 13 7.24 12.78 -2.54
N VAL A 14 7.35 13.53 -3.60
CA VAL A 14 8.64 14.07 -4.03
C VAL A 14 9.21 14.94 -2.91
N LEU A 15 10.35 14.53 -2.36
CA LEU A 15 11.14 15.34 -1.44
C LEU A 15 11.75 16.52 -2.21
N LYS A 16 11.89 17.65 -1.55
CA LYS A 16 12.40 18.90 -2.13
C LYS A 16 13.71 18.65 -2.89
N ASP A 17 13.76 19.09 -4.13
CA ASP A 17 14.89 18.96 -5.05
C ASP A 17 15.30 17.48 -5.34
N GLY A 18 14.42 16.51 -5.10
CA GLY A 18 14.73 15.08 -5.25
C GLY A 18 15.79 14.57 -4.26
N LYS A 19 16.07 15.33 -3.21
CA LYS A 19 17.10 14.99 -2.22
C LYS A 19 16.63 13.88 -1.30
N LYS A 20 17.60 13.10 -0.84
CA LYS A 20 17.41 12.16 0.27
C LYS A 20 17.38 12.92 1.58
N VAL A 21 16.51 12.52 2.49
CA VAL A 21 16.39 13.09 3.84
C VAL A 21 16.82 12.04 4.86
N ASN A 22 17.64 12.43 5.82
CA ASN A 22 18.05 11.53 6.91
C ASN A 22 17.18 11.79 8.13
N LEU A 23 16.40 10.78 8.53
CA LEU A 23 15.59 10.82 9.74
C LEU A 23 16.39 10.28 10.93
N VAL A 24 16.21 10.88 12.10
CA VAL A 24 16.92 10.52 13.33
C VAL A 24 15.94 9.87 14.30
N THR A 25 16.39 8.82 14.98
CA THR A 25 15.63 8.15 16.05
C THR A 25 15.16 9.15 17.10
N GLY A 26 13.87 9.08 17.47
CA GLY A 26 13.23 10.01 18.41
C GLY A 26 12.72 11.29 17.77
N GLN A 27 13.03 11.56 16.51
CA GLN A 27 12.50 12.71 15.76
C GLN A 27 10.99 12.58 15.59
N THR A 28 10.29 13.70 15.65
CA THR A 28 8.90 13.79 15.17
C THR A 28 8.92 13.95 13.65
N PHE A 29 8.12 13.15 12.95
CA PHE A 29 7.95 13.22 11.51
C PHE A 29 6.46 13.13 11.15
N THR A 30 6.00 13.96 10.23
CA THR A 30 4.59 14.03 9.85
C THR A 30 4.35 13.39 8.51
N LEU A 31 3.40 12.44 8.44
CA LEU A 31 2.83 11.97 7.19
C LEU A 31 1.52 12.72 6.95
N THR A 32 1.38 13.38 5.81
CA THR A 32 0.18 14.17 5.50
C THR A 32 -0.59 13.59 4.32
N THR A 33 -1.91 13.71 4.34
CA THR A 33 -2.76 13.35 3.18
C THR A 33 -2.89 14.50 2.18
N VAL A 34 -2.34 15.68 2.49
CA VAL A 34 -2.18 16.77 1.51
C VAL A 34 -1.06 16.42 0.55
N GLN A 35 -1.32 16.48 -0.75
CA GLN A 35 -0.27 16.22 -1.75
C GLN A 35 0.64 17.44 -1.90
N GLU A 36 1.81 17.39 -1.26
CA GLU A 36 2.80 18.45 -1.26
C GLU A 36 4.22 17.92 -1.29
N THR A 37 5.17 18.80 -1.54
CA THR A 37 6.59 18.45 -1.51
C THR A 37 7.06 18.28 -0.08
N GLY A 38 7.61 17.11 0.25
CA GLY A 38 8.12 16.80 1.58
C GLY A 38 9.54 17.34 1.84
N ASP A 39 9.91 17.34 3.12
CA ASP A 39 11.23 17.79 3.62
C ASP A 39 11.71 16.90 4.80
N GLU A 40 12.58 17.41 5.64
CA GLU A 40 13.10 16.72 6.82
C GLU A 40 12.07 16.55 7.96
N ASN A 41 10.91 17.18 7.89
CA ASN A 41 9.90 17.17 8.94
C ASN A 41 8.61 16.48 8.52
N HIS A 42 8.32 16.42 7.22
CA HIS A 42 7.09 15.85 6.70
C HIS A 42 7.19 15.31 5.27
N CYS A 43 6.25 14.45 4.90
CA CYS A 43 6.01 14.07 3.51
C CYS A 43 4.55 13.64 3.32
N SER A 44 4.07 13.67 2.07
CA SER A 44 2.73 13.19 1.75
C SER A 44 2.71 11.68 1.59
N VAL A 45 1.55 11.08 1.91
CA VAL A 45 1.22 9.70 1.55
C VAL A 45 0.18 9.68 0.44
N SER A 46 0.27 8.71 -0.47
CA SER A 46 -0.63 8.63 -1.62
C SER A 46 -2.03 8.14 -1.23
N TYR A 47 -2.12 7.24 -0.24
CA TYR A 47 -3.40 6.72 0.23
C TYR A 47 -3.99 7.64 1.31
N THR A 48 -4.99 8.43 0.93
CA THR A 48 -5.63 9.40 1.83
C THR A 48 -6.51 8.75 2.90
N GLY A 49 -7.02 7.53 2.67
CA GLY A 49 -7.80 6.74 3.63
C GLY A 49 -6.97 6.18 4.79
N LEU A 50 -5.65 6.25 4.73
CA LEU A 50 -4.76 5.73 5.78
C LEU A 50 -5.12 6.25 7.17
N THR A 51 -5.54 7.52 7.27
CA THR A 51 -5.90 8.15 8.55
C THR A 51 -7.20 7.63 9.17
N GLU A 52 -7.99 6.87 8.41
CA GLU A 52 -9.21 6.21 8.91
C GLU A 52 -8.92 4.76 9.34
N ASP A 53 -7.88 4.16 8.76
CA ASP A 53 -7.53 2.76 8.99
C ASP A 53 -6.60 2.58 10.20
N ILE A 54 -5.77 3.59 10.51
CA ILE A 54 -4.77 3.54 11.59
C ILE A 54 -5.22 4.32 12.83
N LYS A 55 -4.57 4.04 13.94
CA LYS A 55 -4.79 4.70 15.24
C LYS A 55 -3.46 4.99 15.95
N GLU A 56 -3.54 5.75 17.02
CA GLU A 56 -2.40 5.99 17.93
C GLU A 56 -1.84 4.67 18.47
N GLY A 57 -0.51 4.55 18.44
CA GLY A 57 0.23 3.36 18.82
C GLY A 57 0.50 2.39 17.68
N ASP A 58 -0.13 2.53 16.53
CA ASP A 58 0.17 1.70 15.37
C ASP A 58 1.58 2.00 14.83
N THR A 59 2.18 0.99 14.19
CA THR A 59 3.50 1.11 13.58
C THR A 59 3.35 1.36 12.09
N ILE A 60 4.11 2.32 11.59
CA ILE A 60 4.29 2.59 10.17
C ILE A 60 5.72 2.26 9.80
N LEU A 61 5.90 1.45 8.76
CA LEU A 61 7.18 1.06 8.22
C LEU A 61 7.40 1.72 6.86
N ILE A 62 8.59 2.25 6.62
CA ILE A 62 8.96 2.89 5.35
C ILE A 62 10.18 2.18 4.77
N ASP A 63 10.21 2.07 3.42
CA ASP A 63 11.31 1.47 2.67
C ASP A 63 11.57 0.01 3.08
N ASP A 64 10.52 -0.82 2.95
CA ASP A 64 10.57 -2.26 3.28
C ASP A 64 11.02 -2.53 4.74
N GLY A 65 10.57 -1.67 5.66
CA GLY A 65 10.84 -1.82 7.09
C GLY A 65 12.18 -1.23 7.56
N LEU A 66 12.94 -0.58 6.68
CA LEU A 66 14.21 0.05 7.07
C LEU A 66 14.03 1.21 8.03
N ILE A 67 12.89 1.90 7.99
CA ILE A 67 12.53 2.97 8.91
C ILE A 67 11.21 2.63 9.56
N GLY A 68 11.20 2.57 10.89
CA GLY A 68 9.99 2.36 11.70
C GLY A 68 9.57 3.65 12.38
N MET A 69 8.27 3.87 12.42
CA MET A 69 7.64 5.00 13.10
C MET A 69 6.46 4.52 13.92
N GLU A 70 6.19 5.18 15.04
CA GLU A 70 4.98 4.96 15.85
C GLU A 70 4.04 6.16 15.69
N VAL A 71 2.77 5.90 15.43
CA VAL A 71 1.73 6.93 15.37
C VAL A 71 1.48 7.50 16.77
N LYS A 72 1.66 8.79 16.95
CA LYS A 72 1.43 9.49 18.22
C LYS A 72 0.13 10.29 18.25
N GLU A 73 -0.30 10.81 17.10
CA GLU A 73 -1.51 11.63 17.00
C GLU A 73 -1.98 11.64 15.54
N ILE A 74 -3.30 11.67 15.35
CA ILE A 74 -3.92 11.92 14.02
C ILE A 74 -4.80 13.16 14.18
N LYS A 75 -4.54 14.18 13.39
CA LYS A 75 -5.29 15.44 13.47
C LYS A 75 -5.60 16.05 12.11
N VAL A 76 -6.62 16.90 12.06
CA VAL A 76 -6.94 17.64 10.84
C VAL A 76 -5.79 18.60 10.51
N THR A 77 -5.35 18.58 9.24
CA THR A 77 -4.29 19.46 8.74
C THR A 77 -4.70 20.91 8.89
N SER A 78 -3.85 21.71 9.53
CA SER A 78 -4.12 23.13 9.80
C SER A 78 -4.25 23.91 8.51
N GLY A 79 -5.36 24.69 8.39
CA GLY A 79 -5.60 25.52 7.21
C GLY A 79 -6.03 24.79 5.95
N ALA A 80 -6.12 23.47 5.96
CA ALA A 80 -6.56 22.70 4.81
C ALA A 80 -8.06 22.90 4.53
N LYS A 81 -8.39 23.02 3.25
CA LYS A 81 -9.79 23.07 2.79
C LYS A 81 -10.33 21.65 2.72
N ALA A 82 -11.62 21.50 3.03
CA ALA A 82 -12.32 20.26 2.76
C ALA A 82 -12.38 19.98 1.25
N ASP A 83 -12.37 18.70 0.89
CA ASP A 83 -12.63 18.23 -0.46
C ASP A 83 -14.11 18.45 -0.86
N LYS A 84 -14.47 18.02 -2.07
CA LYS A 84 -15.86 18.10 -2.59
C LYS A 84 -16.87 17.28 -1.80
N ASP A 85 -16.41 16.29 -1.05
CA ASP A 85 -17.22 15.39 -0.21
C ASP A 85 -17.26 15.86 1.26
N GLY A 86 -16.61 16.99 1.57
CA GLY A 86 -16.57 17.58 2.90
C GLY A 86 -15.47 17.04 3.83
N ASN A 87 -14.63 16.13 3.34
CA ASN A 87 -13.54 15.54 4.11
C ASN A 87 -12.37 16.52 4.18
N LYS A 88 -11.80 16.67 5.37
CA LYS A 88 -10.59 17.46 5.57
C LYS A 88 -9.36 16.57 5.59
N PRO A 89 -8.29 16.97 4.90
CA PRO A 89 -7.00 16.28 5.01
C PRO A 89 -6.55 16.18 6.46
N LYS A 90 -5.85 15.10 6.77
CA LYS A 90 -5.31 14.84 8.11
C LYS A 90 -3.80 14.62 8.06
N ASP A 91 -3.17 14.95 9.17
CA ASP A 91 -1.76 14.72 9.45
C ASP A 91 -1.63 13.57 10.45
N ILE A 92 -0.71 12.67 10.19
CA ILE A 92 -0.31 11.58 11.07
C ILE A 92 1.02 11.98 11.69
N ILE A 93 1.01 12.31 12.96
CA ILE A 93 2.21 12.70 13.70
C ILE A 93 2.86 11.43 14.23
N CYS A 94 4.06 11.16 13.77
CA CYS A 94 4.80 9.96 14.11
C CYS A 94 6.08 10.29 14.90
N GLN A 95 6.50 9.35 15.73
CA GLN A 95 7.84 9.33 16.31
C GLN A 95 8.68 8.29 15.58
N VAL A 96 9.84 8.70 15.09
CA VAL A 96 10.79 7.81 14.44
C VAL A 96 11.41 6.85 15.47
N LEU A 97 11.19 5.55 15.31
CA LEU A 97 11.71 4.50 16.19
C LEU A 97 13.15 4.13 15.85
N ASN A 98 13.45 4.01 14.58
CA ASN A 98 14.79 3.82 14.04
C ASN A 98 14.99 4.73 12.83
N GLY A 99 16.03 5.53 12.89
CA GLY A 99 16.36 6.49 11.84
C GLY A 99 16.92 5.83 10.58
N GLY A 100 16.98 6.59 9.51
CA GLY A 100 17.50 6.15 8.23
C GLY A 100 17.27 7.18 7.14
N VAL A 101 17.73 6.87 5.94
CA VAL A 101 17.62 7.77 4.78
C VAL A 101 16.37 7.45 4.00
N ILE A 102 15.43 8.39 3.91
CA ILE A 102 14.28 8.29 3.02
C ILE A 102 14.53 9.00 1.69
N SER A 103 13.87 8.53 0.66
CA SER A 103 13.90 9.11 -0.69
C SER A 103 12.52 9.00 -1.33
N ASN A 104 12.36 9.61 -2.50
CA ASN A 104 11.09 9.60 -3.24
C ASN A 104 10.58 8.18 -3.52
N ARG A 105 9.26 8.03 -3.53
CA ARG A 105 8.55 6.81 -3.93
C ARG A 105 8.96 5.56 -3.13
N LYS A 106 9.16 5.72 -1.83
CA LYS A 106 9.38 4.60 -0.92
C LYS A 106 8.05 4.03 -0.45
N GLY A 107 7.95 2.71 -0.44
CA GLY A 107 6.76 2.02 0.07
C GLY A 107 6.52 2.32 1.54
N VAL A 108 5.26 2.32 1.93
CA VAL A 108 4.78 2.43 3.30
C VAL A 108 4.02 1.16 3.64
N ASN A 109 4.33 0.51 4.75
CA ASN A 109 3.64 -0.66 5.26
C ASN A 109 3.08 -0.34 6.65
N VAL A 110 1.94 -0.92 6.98
CA VAL A 110 1.29 -0.77 8.28
C VAL A 110 0.93 -2.15 8.83
N PRO A 111 1.89 -2.84 9.46
CA PRO A 111 1.71 -4.20 9.94
C PRO A 111 0.52 -4.30 10.88
N ASN A 112 -0.25 -5.40 10.77
CA ASN A 112 -1.43 -5.69 11.59
C ASN A 112 -2.59 -4.71 11.46
N VAL A 113 -2.62 -3.86 10.44
CA VAL A 113 -3.73 -2.97 10.12
C VAL A 113 -4.45 -3.47 8.87
N GLU A 114 -5.76 -3.60 8.95
CA GLU A 114 -6.61 -3.89 7.79
C GLU A 114 -6.90 -2.61 7.04
N LEU A 115 -6.38 -2.50 5.81
CA LEU A 115 -6.60 -1.33 4.97
C LEU A 115 -7.93 -1.41 4.24
N SER A 116 -8.74 -0.36 4.31
CA SER A 116 -10.04 -0.26 3.65
C SER A 116 -9.94 0.10 2.16
N MET A 117 -8.73 0.31 1.64
CA MET A 117 -8.52 0.62 0.23
C MET A 117 -8.99 -0.51 -0.69
N PRO A 118 -9.57 -0.18 -1.86
CA PRO A 118 -9.90 -1.16 -2.88
C PRO A 118 -8.69 -2.00 -3.27
N TYR A 119 -8.92 -3.29 -3.54
CA TYR A 119 -7.83 -4.19 -3.94
C TYR A 119 -7.20 -3.80 -5.28
N SER A 120 -7.99 -3.34 -6.24
CA SER A 120 -7.53 -2.96 -7.57
C SER A 120 -7.74 -1.48 -7.86
N SER A 121 -6.75 -0.82 -8.43
CA SER A 121 -6.81 0.54 -8.94
C SER A 121 -7.19 0.56 -10.43
N GLU A 122 -7.43 1.76 -10.99
CA GLU A 122 -7.63 1.92 -12.44
C GLU A 122 -6.40 1.47 -13.25
N LYS A 123 -5.19 1.69 -12.71
CA LYS A 123 -3.96 1.20 -13.32
C LYS A 123 -3.94 -0.31 -13.39
N ASP A 124 -4.33 -0.97 -12.32
CA ASP A 124 -4.35 -2.42 -12.21
C ASP A 124 -5.35 -3.04 -13.20
N TYR A 125 -6.52 -2.41 -13.32
CA TYR A 125 -7.47 -2.79 -14.36
C TYR A 125 -6.83 -2.69 -15.75
N GLY A 126 -6.12 -1.59 -16.05
CA GLY A 126 -5.39 -1.42 -17.31
C GLY A 126 -4.32 -2.50 -17.53
N ASP A 127 -3.58 -2.86 -16.50
CA ASP A 127 -2.54 -3.88 -16.57
C ASP A 127 -3.13 -5.29 -16.80
N ILE A 128 -4.29 -5.61 -16.22
CA ILE A 128 -5.02 -6.87 -16.47
C ILE A 128 -5.50 -6.92 -17.92
N VAL A 129 -6.12 -5.84 -18.41
CA VAL A 129 -6.56 -5.75 -19.82
C VAL A 129 -5.38 -5.91 -20.77
N PHE A 130 -4.26 -5.26 -20.48
CA PHE A 130 -3.03 -5.43 -21.25
C PHE A 130 -2.55 -6.89 -21.28
N ALA A 131 -2.64 -7.60 -20.16
CA ALA A 131 -2.27 -9.01 -20.10
C ALA A 131 -3.15 -9.88 -21.03
N VAL A 132 -4.45 -9.60 -21.08
CA VAL A 132 -5.39 -10.29 -22.00
C VAL A 132 -5.04 -9.97 -23.45
N GLU A 133 -4.83 -8.69 -23.79
CA GLU A 133 -4.52 -8.24 -25.16
C GLU A 133 -3.20 -8.81 -25.70
N HIS A 134 -2.30 -9.27 -24.82
CA HIS A 134 -0.96 -9.77 -25.16
C HIS A 134 -0.79 -11.27 -24.83
N ASP A 135 -1.89 -12.00 -24.68
CA ASP A 135 -1.90 -13.46 -24.49
C ASP A 135 -0.95 -13.94 -23.37
N TYR A 136 -1.03 -13.32 -22.20
CA TYR A 136 -0.25 -13.76 -21.04
C TYR A 136 -0.81 -15.07 -20.48
N ASP A 137 0.07 -15.98 -20.04
CA ASP A 137 -0.32 -17.24 -19.42
C ASP A 137 -0.70 -17.10 -17.93
N PHE A 138 -0.07 -16.14 -17.23
CA PHE A 138 -0.21 -15.96 -15.79
C PHE A 138 -0.28 -14.51 -15.37
N ILE A 139 -1.09 -14.25 -14.34
CA ILE A 139 -1.07 -13.02 -13.55
C ILE A 139 -0.63 -13.38 -12.13
N ALA A 140 0.44 -12.77 -11.63
CA ALA A 140 0.85 -12.86 -10.24
C ALA A 140 0.27 -11.69 -9.45
N ALA A 141 -0.80 -11.96 -8.71
CA ALA A 141 -1.56 -10.98 -7.93
C ALA A 141 -0.87 -10.72 -6.58
N SER A 142 -0.29 -9.54 -6.39
CA SER A 142 0.40 -9.18 -5.14
C SER A 142 -0.58 -8.80 -4.03
N PHE A 143 -0.17 -9.00 -2.79
CA PHE A 143 -0.89 -8.59 -1.59
C PHE A 143 -2.34 -9.05 -1.52
N VAL A 144 -2.64 -10.26 -1.99
CA VAL A 144 -3.98 -10.84 -1.87
C VAL A 144 -4.34 -11.01 -0.40
N ARG A 145 -5.48 -10.46 -0.01
CA ARG A 145 -6.00 -10.45 1.36
C ARG A 145 -7.14 -11.45 1.55
N THR A 146 -7.98 -11.59 0.53
CA THR A 146 -9.20 -12.40 0.57
C THR A 146 -9.46 -13.10 -0.76
N ALA A 147 -10.39 -14.06 -0.77
CA ALA A 147 -10.87 -14.68 -1.99
C ALA A 147 -11.51 -13.66 -2.95
N ASP A 148 -12.18 -12.63 -2.42
CA ASP A 148 -12.83 -11.61 -3.23
C ASP A 148 -11.83 -10.80 -4.06
N ASP A 149 -10.61 -10.60 -3.57
CA ASP A 149 -9.54 -9.95 -4.31
C ASP A 149 -9.20 -10.73 -5.60
N VAL A 150 -9.11 -12.06 -5.50
CA VAL A 150 -8.87 -12.94 -6.66
C VAL A 150 -10.08 -12.97 -7.59
N LEU A 151 -11.28 -13.04 -7.04
CA LEU A 151 -12.51 -13.05 -7.82
C LEU A 151 -12.73 -11.74 -8.58
N ALA A 152 -12.27 -10.60 -8.04
CA ALA A 152 -12.28 -9.32 -8.76
C ALA A 152 -11.41 -9.37 -10.02
N ILE A 153 -10.22 -9.98 -9.95
CA ILE A 153 -9.36 -10.19 -11.12
C ILE A 153 -10.05 -11.13 -12.12
N ARG A 154 -10.58 -12.26 -11.66
CA ARG A 154 -11.30 -13.21 -12.54
C ARG A 154 -12.47 -12.58 -13.27
N LYS A 155 -13.19 -11.70 -12.61
CA LYS A 155 -14.29 -10.95 -13.24
C LYS A 155 -13.80 -10.10 -14.40
N ILE A 156 -12.70 -9.36 -14.22
CA ILE A 156 -12.10 -8.56 -15.30
C ILE A 156 -11.64 -9.45 -16.45
N LEU A 157 -10.98 -10.58 -16.16
CA LEU A 157 -10.56 -11.55 -17.16
C LEU A 157 -11.75 -12.09 -17.96
N ALA A 158 -12.84 -12.50 -17.31
CA ALA A 158 -14.04 -12.99 -17.96
C ALA A 158 -14.70 -11.91 -18.86
N GLU A 159 -14.76 -10.66 -18.38
CA GLU A 159 -15.31 -9.53 -19.16
C GLU A 159 -14.46 -9.19 -20.40
N LYS A 160 -13.18 -9.56 -20.40
CA LYS A 160 -12.24 -9.25 -21.49
C LYS A 160 -11.86 -10.45 -22.36
N GLY A 161 -12.39 -11.65 -22.06
CA GLY A 161 -12.09 -12.85 -22.83
C GLY A 161 -10.75 -13.49 -22.49
N GLY A 162 -10.22 -13.26 -21.29
CA GLY A 162 -8.97 -13.81 -20.77
C GLY A 162 -9.17 -14.90 -19.71
N GLU A 163 -10.25 -15.70 -19.80
CA GLU A 163 -10.60 -16.72 -18.80
C GLU A 163 -9.54 -17.82 -18.65
N ASP A 164 -8.74 -18.04 -19.69
CA ASP A 164 -7.64 -19.02 -19.69
C ASP A 164 -6.37 -18.54 -18.95
N ILE A 165 -6.30 -17.27 -18.57
CA ILE A 165 -5.16 -16.72 -17.82
C ILE A 165 -5.24 -17.20 -16.38
N ASN A 166 -4.16 -17.86 -15.93
CA ASN A 166 -4.05 -18.38 -14.57
C ASN A 166 -3.69 -17.29 -13.58
N ILE A 167 -4.29 -17.31 -12.38
CA ILE A 167 -4.03 -16.36 -11.30
C ILE A 167 -3.19 -17.04 -10.21
N ILE A 168 -1.98 -16.51 -9.99
CA ILE A 168 -1.11 -16.89 -8.87
C ILE A 168 -1.31 -15.86 -7.76
N ALA A 169 -2.01 -16.22 -6.69
CA ALA A 169 -2.19 -15.34 -5.54
C ALA A 169 -0.91 -15.29 -4.69
N LYS A 170 -0.38 -14.10 -4.48
CA LYS A 170 0.80 -13.89 -3.64
C LYS A 170 0.35 -13.58 -2.21
N ILE A 171 0.80 -14.41 -1.27
CA ILE A 171 0.52 -14.27 0.15
C ILE A 171 1.69 -13.50 0.77
N GLU A 172 1.40 -12.28 1.20
CA GLU A 172 2.40 -11.27 1.58
C GLU A 172 2.06 -10.53 2.88
N ASN A 173 0.87 -10.78 3.45
CA ASN A 173 0.38 -10.12 4.67
C ASN A 173 -0.39 -11.09 5.58
N MET A 174 -0.63 -10.67 6.82
CA MET A 174 -1.32 -11.50 7.83
C MET A 174 -2.75 -11.85 7.41
N GLN A 175 -3.49 -10.92 6.80
CA GLN A 175 -4.86 -11.15 6.37
C GLN A 175 -4.94 -12.26 5.30
N GLY A 176 -4.00 -12.26 4.34
CA GLY A 176 -3.88 -13.33 3.35
C GLY A 176 -3.55 -14.68 3.97
N VAL A 177 -2.72 -14.73 5.02
CA VAL A 177 -2.44 -15.96 5.77
C VAL A 177 -3.70 -16.48 6.48
N GLN A 178 -4.46 -15.60 7.11
CA GLN A 178 -5.70 -15.97 7.82
C GLN A 178 -6.78 -16.49 6.89
N ASN A 179 -6.85 -15.98 5.66
CA ASN A 179 -7.84 -16.35 4.65
C ASN A 179 -7.31 -17.36 3.61
N ILE A 180 -6.18 -18.01 3.87
CA ILE A 180 -5.45 -18.82 2.88
C ILE A 180 -6.31 -19.91 2.25
N ASP A 181 -7.15 -20.58 3.03
CA ASP A 181 -7.98 -21.69 2.55
C ASP A 181 -9.01 -21.22 1.50
N ASP A 182 -9.59 -20.03 1.69
CA ASP A 182 -10.55 -19.46 0.76
C ASP A 182 -9.86 -18.91 -0.50
N ILE A 183 -8.67 -18.32 -0.34
CA ILE A 183 -7.84 -17.84 -1.45
C ILE A 183 -7.42 -19.02 -2.34
N ILE A 184 -6.98 -20.16 -1.76
CA ILE A 184 -6.60 -21.36 -2.51
C ILE A 184 -7.75 -21.87 -3.39
N ARG A 185 -9.00 -21.83 -2.90
CA ARG A 185 -10.16 -22.36 -3.64
C ARG A 185 -10.47 -21.58 -4.93
N VAL A 186 -10.05 -20.33 -5.02
CA VAL A 186 -10.37 -19.43 -6.15
C VAL A 186 -9.15 -19.10 -7.03
N SER A 187 -7.96 -19.49 -6.61
CA SER A 187 -6.70 -19.27 -7.31
C SER A 187 -6.26 -20.49 -8.09
N ASP A 188 -5.46 -20.32 -9.13
CA ASP A 188 -4.81 -21.42 -9.87
C ASP A 188 -3.48 -21.83 -9.23
N GLY A 189 -2.90 -20.93 -8.44
CA GLY A 189 -1.68 -21.20 -7.67
C GLY A 189 -1.45 -20.19 -6.57
N ILE A 190 -0.53 -20.50 -5.66
CA ILE A 190 -0.16 -19.66 -4.53
C ILE A 190 1.35 -19.41 -4.56
N MET A 191 1.74 -18.19 -4.25
CA MET A 191 3.14 -17.81 -4.02
C MET A 191 3.30 -17.21 -2.63
N VAL A 192 4.09 -17.83 -1.78
CA VAL A 192 4.48 -17.25 -0.49
C VAL A 192 5.67 -16.30 -0.71
N ALA A 193 5.41 -15.00 -0.71
CA ALA A 193 6.43 -13.98 -0.96
C ALA A 193 7.12 -13.59 0.34
N ARG A 194 8.14 -14.36 0.74
CA ARG A 194 8.80 -14.27 2.05
C ARG A 194 9.43 -12.91 2.36
N GLY A 195 9.85 -12.16 1.33
CA GLY A 195 10.42 -10.82 1.49
C GLY A 195 9.39 -9.84 2.06
N ASP A 196 8.30 -9.67 1.35
CA ASP A 196 7.23 -8.75 1.74
C ASP A 196 6.51 -9.24 3.02
N MET A 197 6.28 -10.55 3.12
CA MET A 197 5.69 -11.15 4.33
C MET A 197 6.54 -10.88 5.59
N GLY A 198 7.86 -10.90 5.49
CA GLY A 198 8.76 -10.62 6.63
C GLY A 198 8.75 -9.16 7.09
N VAL A 199 8.12 -8.25 6.33
CA VAL A 199 7.89 -6.84 6.71
C VAL A 199 6.52 -6.67 7.35
N GLU A 200 5.54 -7.50 6.93
CA GLU A 200 4.13 -7.38 7.31
C GLU A 200 3.71 -8.24 8.53
N ILE A 201 4.57 -9.20 8.93
CA ILE A 201 4.27 -10.16 10.01
C ILE A 201 5.32 -10.10 11.12
#